data_1c5d0a33f2200f1dc01ca67e160de192
#
_entry.id   1c5d0a33f2200f1dc01ca67e160de192
#
_cell.length_a   1.000
_cell.length_b   1.000
_cell.length_c   1.000
_cell.angle_alpha   90.00
_cell.angle_beta   90.00
_cell.angle_gamma   90.00
#
_symmetry.space_group_name_H-M   'P 1'
#
loop_
_entity.id
_entity.type
_entity.pdbx_description
1 polymer ?
#
loop_
_entity_poly.entity_id
_entity_poly.type
_entity_poly.pdbx_seq_one_letter_code
_entity_poly.pdbx_strand_id
1 'polypeptide(L)'
;NANNIAPPYTIFPGQVIELKESSASVAAKPKPASLAKAVTTPSAKPSANVAKAPVPTVPKPKPKPTTPAFSSESWRWPVHGPLVRRFVASGQAHKGIDIKGKMGEPVKASRSGVVVYAGSGLVGYGNLLILKHSERYLSAYGHNRRLLVKEGEQVKAGQTIAELGDSGTDSAKLHFEVRVNGKPVDPLKLLPRR
;
A
#
# COMPACT_ATOMS: atom_id res chain seq x y z
N ASN A 1 -9.61 -35.34 5.41
CA ASN A 1 -8.69 -34.25 5.04
C ASN A 1 -8.11 -34.54 3.66
N ALA A 2 -8.44 -33.70 2.64
CA ALA A 2 -8.08 -33.92 1.24
C ALA A 2 -6.57 -33.90 0.96
N ASN A 3 -5.75 -33.35 1.86
CA ASN A 3 -4.31 -33.21 1.72
C ASN A 3 -3.47 -33.95 2.77
N ASN A 4 -4.08 -34.82 3.56
CA ASN A 4 -3.41 -35.66 4.59
C ASN A 4 -2.45 -34.91 5.52
N ILE A 5 -2.76 -33.65 5.88
CA ILE A 5 -1.97 -32.83 6.78
C ILE A 5 -2.44 -33.08 8.21
N ALA A 6 -1.56 -33.64 9.06
CA ALA A 6 -1.83 -33.87 10.46
C ALA A 6 -1.67 -32.58 11.32
N PRO A 7 -2.41 -32.45 12.46
CA PRO A 7 -2.14 -31.37 13.41
C PRO A 7 -0.70 -31.44 13.93
N PRO A 8 0.01 -30.29 14.07
CA PRO A 8 -0.47 -28.90 14.09
C PRO A 8 -0.58 -28.15 12.75
N TYR A 9 -1.01 -28.78 11.67
CA TYR A 9 -1.28 -28.15 10.35
C TYR A 9 -0.16 -27.23 9.81
N THR A 10 1.08 -27.61 9.96
CA THR A 10 2.24 -26.85 9.50
C THR A 10 2.48 -27.13 8.02
N ILE A 11 2.52 -26.07 7.21
CA ILE A 11 2.81 -26.13 5.76
C ILE A 11 4.26 -25.74 5.55
N PHE A 12 5.03 -26.55 4.80
CA PHE A 12 6.43 -26.31 4.48
C PHE A 12 6.59 -25.71 3.07
N PRO A 13 7.62 -24.87 2.84
CA PRO A 13 7.95 -24.39 1.49
C PRO A 13 8.20 -25.55 0.53
N GLY A 14 7.47 -25.55 -0.62
CA GLY A 14 7.56 -26.60 -1.64
C GLY A 14 6.48 -27.70 -1.52
N GLN A 15 5.61 -27.66 -0.54
CA GLN A 15 4.50 -28.61 -0.41
C GLN A 15 3.37 -28.26 -1.39
N VAL A 16 3.01 -29.21 -2.25
CA VAL A 16 1.88 -29.08 -3.19
C VAL A 16 0.58 -29.34 -2.42
N ILE A 17 -0.34 -28.38 -2.47
CA ILE A 17 -1.68 -28.50 -1.86
C ILE A 17 -2.70 -28.61 -2.99
N GLU A 18 -3.45 -29.71 -3.06
CA GLU A 18 -4.56 -29.86 -3.99
C GLU A 18 -5.80 -29.14 -3.47
N LEU A 19 -6.26 -28.15 -4.23
CA LEU A 19 -7.53 -27.46 -3.99
C LEU A 19 -8.64 -28.24 -4.73
N LYS A 20 -9.41 -29.05 -4.01
CA LYS A 20 -10.67 -29.59 -4.55
C LYS A 20 -11.71 -28.48 -4.56
N GLU A 21 -12.07 -28.03 -5.76
CA GLU A 21 -13.27 -27.23 -5.97
C GLU A 21 -14.50 -28.05 -5.60
N SER A 22 -15.20 -27.63 -4.55
CA SER A 22 -16.53 -28.13 -4.23
C SER A 22 -17.53 -27.47 -5.19
N SER A 23 -17.84 -28.16 -6.29
CA SER A 23 -18.91 -27.73 -7.20
C SER A 23 -20.26 -28.03 -6.54
N ALA A 24 -20.91 -26.99 -6.01
CA ALA A 24 -22.35 -27.00 -5.78
C ALA A 24 -23.03 -26.39 -7.01
N SER A 25 -23.57 -27.30 -7.82
CA SER A 25 -24.48 -27.08 -8.93
C SER A 25 -25.74 -26.33 -8.50
N VAL A 26 -26.10 -25.27 -9.20
CA VAL A 26 -27.52 -24.96 -9.47
C VAL A 26 -27.65 -24.51 -10.92
N ALA A 27 -28.38 -25.34 -11.63
CA ALA A 27 -28.79 -25.19 -13.01
C ALA A 27 -29.78 -24.03 -13.20
N ALA A 28 -29.65 -23.30 -14.30
CA ALA A 28 -30.75 -22.91 -15.17
C ALA A 28 -30.24 -22.27 -16.46
N LYS A 29 -30.41 -22.98 -17.55
CA LYS A 29 -30.41 -22.51 -18.94
C LYS A 29 -31.83 -22.04 -19.25
N PRO A 30 -32.10 -21.12 -20.20
CA PRO A 30 -32.09 -21.50 -21.63
C PRO A 30 -31.53 -20.49 -22.65
N LYS A 31 -31.16 -21.04 -23.78
CA LYS A 31 -30.81 -20.52 -25.09
C LYS A 31 -32.13 -20.42 -25.93
N PRO A 32 -32.15 -20.02 -27.21
CA PRO A 32 -31.42 -19.05 -28.06
C PRO A 32 -32.34 -18.19 -28.98
N ALA A 33 -31.75 -17.30 -29.79
CA ALA A 33 -32.11 -16.98 -31.17
C ALA A 33 -31.38 -15.71 -31.58
N SER A 34 -30.43 -15.70 -32.49
CA SER A 34 -30.42 -15.88 -33.94
C SER A 34 -30.82 -14.67 -34.78
N LEU A 35 -29.93 -14.39 -35.75
CA LEU A 35 -30.04 -13.67 -37.04
C LEU A 35 -29.68 -12.17 -37.00
N ALA A 36 -28.53 -11.74 -37.51
CA ALA A 36 -28.01 -11.80 -38.88
C ALA A 36 -28.16 -10.46 -39.65
N LYS A 37 -27.08 -10.17 -40.37
CA LYS A 37 -26.84 -9.34 -41.57
C LYS A 37 -26.49 -7.87 -41.30
N ALA A 38 -25.24 -7.49 -41.53
CA ALA A 38 -24.44 -7.32 -42.73
C ALA A 38 -24.67 -5.98 -43.46
N VAL A 39 -23.53 -5.44 -43.88
CA VAL A 39 -23.33 -4.63 -45.10
C VAL A 39 -22.98 -3.16 -44.88
N THR A 40 -21.76 -2.88 -45.12
CA THR A 40 -20.98 -2.07 -46.05
C THR A 40 -20.36 -0.80 -45.54
N THR A 41 -19.04 -0.78 -45.69
CA THR A 41 -18.19 0.39 -45.96
C THR A 41 -18.56 1.06 -47.30
N PRO A 42 -18.25 2.33 -47.57
CA PRO A 42 -16.88 2.71 -47.84
C PRO A 42 -16.43 4.14 -47.48
N SER A 43 -15.13 4.26 -47.26
CA SER A 43 -14.15 5.22 -47.80
C SER A 43 -14.53 6.68 -48.00
N ALA A 44 -13.80 7.56 -47.33
CA ALA A 44 -13.05 8.68 -47.98
C ALA A 44 -12.13 9.38 -46.99
N LYS A 45 -10.84 9.36 -47.25
CA LYS A 45 -9.80 10.34 -46.92
C LYS A 45 -9.89 11.43 -48.04
N PRO A 46 -9.36 12.66 -47.95
CA PRO A 46 -8.15 13.05 -47.24
C PRO A 46 -8.08 14.52 -46.69
N SER A 47 -6.94 14.82 -46.10
CA SER A 47 -6.22 16.14 -46.15
C SER A 47 -6.68 17.19 -45.13
N ALA A 48 -5.87 17.92 -44.40
CA ALA A 48 -4.47 18.28 -44.40
C ALA A 48 -4.15 19.00 -43.08
N ASN A 49 -3.04 18.67 -42.46
CA ASN A 49 -1.98 19.57 -42.09
C ASN A 49 -2.32 20.88 -41.32
N VAL A 50 -2.01 20.95 -40.00
CA VAL A 50 -1.28 22.11 -39.44
C VAL A 50 -0.39 21.66 -38.28
N ALA A 51 0.86 21.90 -38.50
CA ALA A 51 2.06 21.98 -37.66
C ALA A 51 1.88 22.04 -36.15
N LYS A 52 2.44 21.09 -35.39
CA LYS A 52 3.75 21.09 -34.80
C LYS A 52 4.03 22.13 -33.71
N ALA A 53 4.09 21.68 -32.45
CA ALA A 53 5.13 22.10 -31.54
C ALA A 53 5.51 20.92 -30.64
N PRO A 54 6.76 20.50 -30.56
CA PRO A 54 7.19 19.44 -29.64
C PRO A 54 7.36 20.07 -28.26
N VAL A 55 6.62 19.53 -27.30
CA VAL A 55 6.91 19.76 -25.88
C VAL A 55 8.19 18.97 -25.56
N PRO A 56 9.24 19.57 -25.02
CA PRO A 56 10.43 18.83 -24.63
C PRO A 56 10.10 17.93 -23.46
N THR A 57 10.04 16.63 -23.72
CA THR A 57 10.07 15.59 -22.70
C THR A 57 11.43 15.65 -22.01
N VAL A 58 11.45 16.26 -20.83
CA VAL A 58 12.57 16.16 -19.91
C VAL A 58 12.66 14.70 -19.48
N PRO A 59 13.75 13.98 -19.77
CA PRO A 59 13.92 12.62 -19.27
C PRO A 59 14.02 12.67 -17.76
N LYS A 60 13.03 12.10 -17.07
CA LYS A 60 13.07 11.86 -15.63
C LYS A 60 14.30 10.99 -15.36
N PRO A 61 15.31 11.45 -14.60
CA PRO A 61 16.47 10.63 -14.33
C PRO A 61 16.02 9.37 -13.60
N LYS A 62 16.33 8.19 -14.18
CA LYS A 62 16.22 6.90 -13.49
C LYS A 62 17.06 7.01 -12.21
N PRO A 63 16.48 6.74 -11.02
CA PRO A 63 17.29 6.72 -9.82
C PRO A 63 18.29 5.58 -9.94
N LYS A 64 19.59 5.90 -9.91
CA LYS A 64 20.66 4.93 -9.69
C LYS A 64 20.35 4.17 -8.39
N PRO A 65 20.57 2.85 -8.33
CA PRO A 65 20.52 2.12 -7.08
C PRO A 65 21.68 2.57 -6.19
N THR A 66 21.45 3.60 -5.41
CA THR A 66 22.31 3.96 -4.29
C THR A 66 21.93 3.04 -3.14
N THR A 67 22.86 2.23 -2.68
CA THR A 67 22.76 1.49 -1.42
C THR A 67 22.19 2.42 -0.36
N PRO A 68 21.11 2.04 0.36
CA PRO A 68 20.51 2.91 1.35
C PRO A 68 21.54 3.18 2.44
N ALA A 69 22.10 4.37 2.47
CA ALA A 69 22.78 4.88 3.65
C ALA A 69 21.69 5.04 4.71
N PHE A 70 21.57 4.06 5.60
CA PHE A 70 20.71 4.13 6.78
C PHE A 70 21.25 5.25 7.67
N SER A 71 20.76 6.47 7.42
CA SER A 71 21.23 7.67 8.10
C SER A 71 20.80 7.66 9.57
N SER A 72 21.60 8.29 10.42
CA SER A 72 21.27 8.60 11.82
C SER A 72 20.21 9.72 11.95
N GLU A 73 19.36 9.85 10.92
CA GLU A 73 18.32 10.89 10.83
C GLU A 73 17.34 10.82 11.99
N SER A 74 16.97 11.97 12.52
CA SER A 74 15.92 12.11 13.52
C SER A 74 14.55 11.77 12.94
N TRP A 75 13.68 11.17 13.74
CA TRP A 75 12.30 10.89 13.39
C TRP A 75 11.50 12.19 13.19
N ARG A 76 10.56 12.18 12.26
CA ARG A 76 9.67 13.30 11.94
C ARG A 76 8.21 12.85 12.02
N TRP A 77 7.33 13.77 12.35
CA TRP A 77 5.90 13.52 12.31
C TRP A 77 5.44 13.25 10.87
N PRO A 78 4.68 12.15 10.64
CA PRO A 78 4.19 11.81 9.30
C PRO A 78 3.07 12.73 8.82
N VAL A 79 2.25 13.24 9.75
CA VAL A 79 1.19 14.23 9.53
C VAL A 79 1.08 15.18 10.72
N HIS A 80 0.45 16.34 10.50
CA HIS A 80 0.17 17.31 11.57
C HIS A 80 -1.31 17.24 11.95
N GLY A 81 -1.60 16.77 13.16
CA GLY A 81 -2.97 16.66 13.65
C GLY A 81 -3.02 16.19 15.11
N PRO A 82 -4.19 16.26 15.76
CA PRO A 82 -4.35 15.78 17.13
C PRO A 82 -4.27 14.26 17.20
N LEU A 83 -3.70 13.74 18.28
CA LEU A 83 -3.72 12.32 18.61
C LEU A 83 -5.12 11.93 19.07
N VAL A 84 -5.74 10.98 18.36
CA VAL A 84 -7.06 10.42 18.73
C VAL A 84 -6.94 9.08 19.42
N ARG A 85 -5.80 8.39 19.24
CA ARG A 85 -5.52 7.12 19.91
C ARG A 85 -4.03 6.99 20.22
N ARG A 86 -3.72 6.43 21.37
CA ARG A 86 -2.33 6.22 21.82
C ARG A 86 -1.94 4.76 21.76
N PHE A 87 -0.65 4.50 21.73
CA PHE A 87 -0.06 3.17 21.80
C PHE A 87 -0.43 2.48 23.11
N VAL A 88 -0.76 1.20 23.05
CA VAL A 88 -1.03 0.33 24.19
C VAL A 88 -0.05 -0.84 24.19
N ALA A 89 0.77 -0.93 25.23
CA ALA A 89 1.84 -1.93 25.31
C ALA A 89 1.31 -3.34 25.55
N SER A 90 0.21 -3.49 26.29
CA SER A 90 -0.33 -4.79 26.73
C SER A 90 -1.33 -5.39 25.75
N GLY A 91 -1.38 -6.72 25.67
CA GLY A 91 -2.37 -7.48 24.90
C GLY A 91 -2.28 -7.29 23.37
N GLN A 92 -3.37 -7.63 22.70
CA GLN A 92 -3.59 -7.45 21.24
C GLN A 92 -4.10 -6.03 20.89
N ALA A 93 -4.00 -5.10 21.83
CA ALA A 93 -4.52 -3.76 21.70
C ALA A 93 -3.72 -2.95 20.65
N HIS A 94 -4.13 -1.73 20.46
CA HIS A 94 -3.61 -0.78 19.48
C HIS A 94 -2.09 -0.65 19.50
N LYS A 95 -1.42 -1.04 18.41
CA LYS A 95 0.05 -1.17 18.32
C LYS A 95 0.76 0.06 17.74
N GLY A 96 0.04 1.17 17.61
CA GLY A 96 0.55 2.43 17.08
C GLY A 96 -0.11 3.62 17.74
N ILE A 97 -0.10 4.73 17.04
CA ILE A 97 -0.86 5.94 17.36
C ILE A 97 -1.77 6.29 16.19
N ASP A 98 -2.97 6.80 16.46
CA ASP A 98 -3.85 7.36 15.43
C ASP A 98 -3.79 8.89 15.49
N ILE A 99 -3.54 9.50 14.34
CA ILE A 99 -3.44 10.94 14.18
C ILE A 99 -4.57 11.37 13.25
N LYS A 100 -5.48 12.22 13.74
CA LYS A 100 -6.57 12.76 12.94
C LYS A 100 -6.03 13.72 11.88
N GLY A 101 -6.56 13.66 10.69
CA GLY A 101 -6.21 14.56 9.59
C GLY A 101 -7.37 14.77 8.64
N LYS A 102 -7.11 15.50 7.56
CA LYS A 102 -8.08 15.71 6.48
C LYS A 102 -7.91 14.64 5.40
N MET A 103 -9.03 14.22 4.81
CA MET A 103 -9.00 13.31 3.65
C MET A 103 -8.10 13.88 2.54
N GLY A 104 -7.15 13.07 2.05
CA GLY A 104 -6.19 13.50 1.03
C GLY A 104 -5.01 14.32 1.53
N GLU A 105 -4.89 14.57 2.84
CA GLU A 105 -3.73 15.24 3.42
C GLU A 105 -2.45 14.43 3.15
N PRO A 106 -1.32 15.08 2.76
CA PRO A 106 -0.09 14.36 2.45
C PRO A 106 0.50 13.69 3.69
N VAL A 107 0.68 12.38 3.59
CA VAL A 107 1.41 11.56 4.58
C VAL A 107 2.88 11.52 4.18
N LYS A 108 3.76 11.90 5.10
CA LYS A 108 5.20 12.00 4.87
C LYS A 108 5.95 10.85 5.53
N ALA A 109 7.03 10.42 4.90
CA ALA A 109 7.94 9.45 5.49
C ALA A 109 8.59 10.03 6.76
N SER A 110 8.44 9.35 7.88
CA SER A 110 8.98 9.79 9.18
C SER A 110 10.49 9.73 9.23
N ARG A 111 11.11 8.94 8.35
CA ARG A 111 12.55 8.76 8.21
C ARG A 111 12.85 8.22 6.82
N SER A 112 14.08 8.42 6.31
CA SER A 112 14.53 7.83 5.05
C SER A 112 14.54 6.30 5.12
N GLY A 113 14.21 5.62 4.00
CA GLY A 113 14.17 4.16 3.98
C GLY A 113 13.74 3.60 2.64
N VAL A 114 13.44 2.31 2.64
CA VAL A 114 12.95 1.55 1.49
C VAL A 114 11.54 1.04 1.78
N VAL A 115 10.64 1.13 0.81
CA VAL A 115 9.30 0.56 0.89
C VAL A 115 9.40 -0.96 0.81
N VAL A 116 8.99 -1.64 1.87
CA VAL A 116 8.98 -3.11 1.94
C VAL A 116 7.59 -3.71 1.81
N TYR A 117 6.56 -2.87 1.88
CA TYR A 117 5.17 -3.27 1.62
C TYR A 117 4.34 -2.06 1.19
N ALA A 118 3.52 -2.24 0.16
CA ALA A 118 2.54 -1.25 -0.31
C ALA A 118 1.27 -1.95 -0.83
N GLY A 119 0.22 -2.00 -0.02
CA GLY A 119 -1.01 -2.71 -0.38
C GLY A 119 -2.11 -2.66 0.66
N SER A 120 -3.20 -3.41 0.43
CA SER A 120 -4.38 -3.49 1.31
C SER A 120 -4.65 -4.90 1.87
N GLY A 121 -3.72 -5.84 1.70
CA GLY A 121 -3.89 -7.24 2.08
C GLY A 121 -3.86 -7.55 3.59
N LEU A 122 -3.44 -6.61 4.43
CA LEU A 122 -3.38 -6.79 5.87
C LEU A 122 -4.66 -6.28 6.55
N VAL A 123 -5.41 -7.21 7.14
CA VAL A 123 -6.68 -6.91 7.82
C VAL A 123 -6.48 -5.89 8.95
N GLY A 124 -7.36 -4.90 9.02
CA GLY A 124 -7.34 -3.87 10.07
C GLY A 124 -6.48 -2.64 9.78
N TYR A 125 -5.68 -2.66 8.69
CA TYR A 125 -4.81 -1.52 8.33
C TYR A 125 -5.30 -0.71 7.12
N GLY A 126 -6.27 -1.24 6.36
CA GLY A 126 -6.68 -0.63 5.09
C GLY A 126 -5.52 -0.56 4.10
N ASN A 127 -5.39 0.54 3.36
CA ASN A 127 -4.24 0.76 2.51
C ASN A 127 -3.01 1.07 3.37
N LEU A 128 -2.06 0.16 3.39
CA LEU A 128 -0.90 0.15 4.26
C LEU A 128 0.40 0.32 3.47
N LEU A 129 1.28 1.15 4.00
CA LEU A 129 2.66 1.29 3.57
C LEU A 129 3.58 0.92 4.72
N ILE A 130 4.63 0.13 4.45
CA ILE A 130 5.68 -0.16 5.44
C ILE A 130 7.03 0.26 4.87
N LEU A 131 7.77 1.06 5.64
CA LEU A 131 9.13 1.48 5.33
C LEU A 131 10.13 0.79 6.23
N LYS A 132 11.21 0.27 5.63
CA LYS A 132 12.41 -0.22 6.33
C LYS A 132 13.44 0.90 6.37
N HIS A 133 13.78 1.35 7.57
CA HIS A 133 14.76 2.41 7.80
C HIS A 133 16.15 1.88 8.14
N SER A 134 16.20 0.67 8.70
CA SER A 134 17.41 -0.08 8.98
C SER A 134 17.04 -1.53 9.29
N GLU A 135 18.00 -2.39 9.59
CA GLU A 135 17.72 -3.76 10.06
C GLU A 135 16.89 -3.77 11.35
N ARG A 136 16.98 -2.70 12.12
CA ARG A 136 16.30 -2.58 13.41
C ARG A 136 14.95 -1.87 13.36
N TYR A 137 14.77 -0.88 12.46
CA TYR A 137 13.62 0.02 12.48
C TYR A 137 12.74 -0.11 11.26
N LEU A 138 11.44 -0.30 11.51
CA LEU A 138 10.37 -0.22 10.53
C LEU A 138 9.36 0.84 10.97
N SER A 139 8.70 1.49 10.02
CA SER A 139 7.48 2.27 10.25
C SER A 139 6.35 1.81 9.35
N ALA A 140 5.11 1.88 9.85
CA ALA A 140 3.90 1.51 9.14
C ALA A 140 2.91 2.68 9.13
N TYR A 141 2.24 2.87 7.99
CA TYR A 141 1.31 3.96 7.71
C TYR A 141 0.02 3.36 7.18
N GLY A 142 -1.01 3.26 8.02
CA GLY A 142 -2.31 2.64 7.70
C GLY A 142 -3.42 3.65 7.44
N HIS A 143 -4.55 3.13 6.94
CA HIS A 143 -5.77 3.85 6.60
C HIS A 143 -5.62 4.89 5.50
N ASN A 144 -4.58 4.76 4.64
CA ASN A 144 -4.37 5.71 3.56
C ASN A 144 -5.50 5.63 2.52
N ARG A 145 -5.83 6.76 1.93
CA ARG A 145 -6.70 6.84 0.77
C ARG A 145 -5.99 6.30 -0.47
N ARG A 146 -4.74 6.69 -0.67
CA ARG A 146 -3.92 6.32 -1.82
C ARG A 146 -2.45 6.23 -1.44
N LEU A 147 -1.76 5.21 -1.96
CA LEU A 147 -0.31 5.06 -1.85
C LEU A 147 0.34 5.71 -3.08
N LEU A 148 1.39 6.51 -2.87
CA LEU A 148 2.07 7.28 -3.91
C LEU A 148 3.44 6.69 -4.29
N VAL A 149 3.88 5.67 -3.54
CA VAL A 149 5.13 4.94 -3.74
C VAL A 149 4.86 3.44 -3.80
N LYS A 150 5.79 2.68 -4.36
CA LYS A 150 5.68 1.24 -4.58
C LYS A 150 6.73 0.48 -3.79
N GLU A 151 6.54 -0.83 -3.63
CA GLU A 151 7.54 -1.72 -3.03
C GLU A 151 8.87 -1.64 -3.76
N GLY A 152 9.97 -1.68 -3.00
CA GLY A 152 11.33 -1.51 -3.49
C GLY A 152 11.76 -0.05 -3.71
N GLU A 153 10.85 0.92 -3.63
CA GLU A 153 11.18 2.33 -3.82
C GLU A 153 11.90 2.92 -2.61
N GLN A 154 12.94 3.72 -2.87
CA GLN A 154 13.65 4.47 -1.84
C GLN A 154 12.96 5.81 -1.59
N VAL A 155 12.76 6.15 -0.34
CA VAL A 155 12.14 7.41 0.09
C VAL A 155 13.03 8.17 1.06
N LYS A 156 12.96 9.50 1.00
CA LYS A 156 13.66 10.40 1.93
C LYS A 156 12.73 10.82 3.07
N ALA A 157 13.30 11.11 4.24
CA ALA A 157 12.55 11.70 5.35
C ALA A 157 11.83 12.99 4.92
N GLY A 158 10.53 13.07 5.23
CA GLY A 158 9.66 14.18 4.82
C GLY A 158 9.11 14.10 3.39
N GLN A 159 9.50 13.10 2.60
CA GLN A 159 8.90 12.85 1.28
C GLN A 159 7.45 12.43 1.44
N THR A 160 6.54 12.95 0.62
CA THR A 160 5.15 12.49 0.58
C THR A 160 5.10 11.08 -0.03
N ILE A 161 4.53 10.13 0.72
CA ILE A 161 4.49 8.71 0.39
C ILE A 161 3.07 8.17 0.19
N ALA A 162 2.08 8.87 0.77
CA ALA A 162 0.68 8.50 0.69
C ALA A 162 -0.22 9.71 0.90
N GLU A 163 -1.52 9.53 0.70
CA GLU A 163 -2.58 10.46 1.07
C GLU A 163 -3.38 9.87 2.23
N LEU A 164 -3.60 10.67 3.28
CA LEU A 164 -4.41 10.30 4.42
C LEU A 164 -5.84 9.96 4.00
N GLY A 165 -6.39 8.91 4.60
CA GLY A 165 -7.72 8.41 4.28
C GLY A 165 -8.45 7.84 5.46
N ASP A 166 -9.43 7.01 5.14
CA ASP A 166 -10.29 6.27 6.05
C ASP A 166 -10.42 4.79 5.64
N SER A 167 -9.52 4.30 4.79
CA SER A 167 -9.58 2.90 4.32
C SER A 167 -9.51 1.91 5.49
N GLY A 168 -10.52 1.03 5.59
CA GLY A 168 -10.63 0.04 6.67
C GLY A 168 -10.91 0.62 8.06
N THR A 169 -11.40 1.86 8.15
CA THR A 169 -11.78 2.51 9.40
C THR A 169 -12.98 3.46 9.19
N ASP A 170 -13.49 4.06 10.25
CA ASP A 170 -14.71 4.87 10.32
C ASP A 170 -14.49 6.38 10.12
N SER A 171 -13.24 6.83 10.13
CA SER A 171 -12.92 8.27 10.09
C SER A 171 -11.53 8.54 9.51
N ALA A 172 -11.37 9.73 8.91
CA ALA A 172 -10.10 10.14 8.33
C ALA A 172 -9.01 10.30 9.41
N LYS A 173 -8.06 9.37 9.39
CA LYS A 173 -6.91 9.31 10.32
C LYS A 173 -5.76 8.54 9.71
N LEU A 174 -4.57 8.80 10.19
CA LEU A 174 -3.39 7.99 9.93
C LEU A 174 -3.16 7.07 11.13
N HIS A 175 -3.13 5.76 10.90
CA HIS A 175 -2.56 4.82 11.84
C HIS A 175 -1.05 4.73 11.63
N PHE A 176 -0.27 5.10 12.64
CA PHE A 176 1.18 5.13 12.55
C PHE A 176 1.82 4.23 13.60
N GLU A 177 2.62 3.25 13.12
CA GLU A 177 3.41 2.36 13.99
C GLU A 177 4.90 2.56 13.77
N VAL A 178 5.66 2.31 14.83
CA VAL A 178 7.11 2.08 14.75
C VAL A 178 7.40 0.72 15.37
N ARG A 179 8.24 -0.05 14.69
CA ARG A 179 8.70 -1.36 15.16
C ARG A 179 10.21 -1.37 15.30
N VAL A 180 10.66 -1.91 16.41
CA VAL A 180 12.07 -2.09 16.74
C VAL A 180 12.34 -3.58 16.87
N ASN A 181 13.22 -4.13 16.02
CA ASN A 181 13.48 -5.57 15.93
C ASN A 181 12.17 -6.38 15.79
N GLY A 182 11.25 -5.91 14.92
CA GLY A 182 9.95 -6.52 14.67
C GLY A 182 8.87 -6.27 15.74
N LYS A 183 9.21 -5.75 16.91
CA LYS A 183 8.28 -5.49 18.01
C LYS A 183 7.72 -4.06 17.93
N PRO A 184 6.40 -3.85 18.02
CA PRO A 184 5.82 -2.51 18.06
C PRO A 184 6.24 -1.78 19.34
N VAL A 185 6.60 -0.51 19.20
CA VAL A 185 6.99 0.39 20.29
C VAL A 185 6.15 1.66 20.22
N ASP A 186 6.06 2.37 21.36
CA ASP A 186 5.38 3.66 21.39
C ASP A 186 6.09 4.69 20.50
N PRO A 187 5.44 5.15 19.38
CA PRO A 187 6.06 6.10 18.46
C PRO A 187 6.40 7.44 19.11
N LEU A 188 5.68 7.83 20.16
CA LEU A 188 5.89 9.11 20.86
C LEU A 188 7.24 9.18 21.58
N LYS A 189 7.88 8.02 21.83
CA LYS A 189 9.24 7.97 22.41
C LYS A 189 10.34 8.31 21.41
N LEU A 190 10.01 8.24 20.10
CA LEU A 190 10.94 8.46 19.01
C LEU A 190 10.68 9.76 18.26
N LEU A 191 9.41 10.16 18.16
CA LEU A 191 9.00 11.40 17.52
C LEU A 191 9.40 12.63 18.36
N PRO A 192 9.71 13.77 17.71
CA PRO A 192 10.01 15.01 18.43
C PRO A 192 8.77 15.47 19.23
N ARG A 193 9.01 16.10 20.39
CA ARG A 193 7.93 16.69 21.18
C ARG A 193 7.21 17.78 20.37
N ARG A 194 5.90 17.81 20.50
CA ARG A 194 5.02 18.89 20.01
C ARG A 194 4.65 19.81 21.15
#